data_dade723ede49513082e618d42eaead9c
#
_entry.id   dade723ede49513082e618d42eaead9c
#
_cell.length_a   1.000
_cell.length_b   1.000
_cell.length_c   1.000
_cell.angle_alpha   90.00
_cell.angle_beta   90.00
_cell.angle_gamma   90.00
#
_symmetry.space_group_name_H-M   'P 1'
#
loop_
_entity.id
_entity.type
_entity.pdbx_description
1 polymer ?
#
loop_
_entity_poly.entity_id
_entity_poly.type
_entity_poly.pdbx_seq_one_letter_code
_entity_poly.pdbx_strand_id
1 'polypeptide(L)'
;MNKGIYQHFSIEDRPFLDKGMEWIKKVEDSYAPFLTPFINPHQEKLLKILAKTYGLACSSSGEFVSSEYVRVLLYPDYFQPEFSDFEISLQEIVYSNKFEHLTHAKILGTVINQLGIERKLFGDILVDEERAQIMINQQFLLLFQDGLKKIGRIPVSLEERPFTEKIDKLEQYRELDLCVSSFRLDVLLSNVLKLSRNQANQLIDKKLVQVNYHMVDKSDYTVQVGDLISVRKFGRLRLLQDKGQTKKEKKKITVQLLLSK
;
A
#
# COMPACT_ATOMS: atom_id res chain seq x y z
N MET A 1 21.65 -0.97 -21.17
CA MET A 1 20.24 -0.96 -20.79
C MET A 1 19.64 -2.33 -21.12
N ASN A 2 19.30 -3.11 -20.11
CA ASN A 2 18.84 -4.49 -20.30
C ASN A 2 17.35 -4.50 -20.71
N LYS A 3 17.06 -4.45 -22.02
CA LYS A 3 15.70 -4.46 -22.58
C LYS A 3 14.86 -5.70 -22.19
N GLY A 4 15.49 -6.75 -21.66
CA GLY A 4 14.82 -8.00 -21.29
C GLY A 4 14.00 -7.95 -19.99
N ILE A 5 14.31 -7.03 -19.07
CA ILE A 5 13.65 -6.98 -17.76
C ILE A 5 12.19 -6.54 -17.90
N TYR A 6 11.89 -5.56 -18.75
CA TYR A 6 10.54 -5.03 -18.93
C TYR A 6 9.52 -5.99 -19.52
N GLN A 7 9.97 -7.09 -20.15
CA GLN A 7 9.06 -8.06 -20.80
C GLN A 7 8.20 -8.84 -19.77
N HIS A 8 8.63 -8.87 -18.50
CA HIS A 8 7.97 -9.61 -17.44
C HIS A 8 7.08 -8.75 -16.52
N PHE A 9 7.02 -7.43 -16.78
CA PHE A 9 6.30 -6.48 -15.94
C PHE A 9 5.26 -5.70 -16.74
N SER A 10 4.26 -5.17 -16.04
CA SER A 10 3.24 -4.36 -16.66
C SER A 10 3.81 -3.00 -17.15
N ILE A 11 3.11 -2.37 -18.08
CA ILE A 11 3.50 -1.05 -18.58
C ILE A 11 3.42 -0.01 -17.46
N GLU A 12 2.46 -0.17 -16.57
CA GLU A 12 2.21 0.68 -15.41
C GLU A 12 3.36 0.65 -14.40
N ASP A 13 4.11 -0.45 -14.34
CA ASP A 13 5.24 -0.62 -13.42
C ASP A 13 6.53 0.06 -13.91
N ARG A 14 6.64 0.36 -15.19
CA ARG A 14 7.87 0.89 -15.81
C ARG A 14 8.44 2.12 -15.11
N PRO A 15 7.66 3.16 -14.75
CA PRO A 15 8.22 4.33 -14.08
C PRO A 15 8.87 4.00 -12.73
N PHE A 16 8.34 3.01 -12.00
CA PHE A 16 8.92 2.55 -10.76
C PHE A 16 10.17 1.71 -10.99
N LEU A 17 10.15 0.83 -12.00
CA LEU A 17 11.30 0.01 -12.38
C LEU A 17 12.50 0.87 -12.81
N ASP A 18 12.26 1.91 -13.61
CA ASP A 18 13.30 2.88 -14.01
C ASP A 18 13.94 3.52 -12.78
N LYS A 19 13.11 3.96 -11.83
CA LYS A 19 13.58 4.54 -10.58
C LYS A 19 14.32 3.54 -9.70
N GLY A 20 13.85 2.30 -9.63
CA GLY A 20 14.53 1.20 -8.94
C GLY A 20 15.94 0.93 -9.52
N MET A 21 16.08 0.96 -10.84
CA MET A 21 17.38 0.84 -11.51
C MET A 21 18.30 2.01 -11.20
N GLU A 22 17.80 3.24 -11.12
CA GLU A 22 18.60 4.39 -10.70
C GLU A 22 19.12 4.23 -9.26
N TRP A 23 18.29 3.70 -8.35
CA TRP A 23 18.69 3.44 -6.97
C TRP A 23 19.75 2.35 -6.88
N ILE A 24 19.58 1.24 -7.62
CA ILE A 24 20.57 0.16 -7.71
C ILE A 24 21.90 0.72 -8.20
N LYS A 25 21.88 1.48 -9.29
CA LYS A 25 23.09 2.10 -9.84
C LYS A 25 23.79 3.01 -8.84
N LYS A 26 23.05 3.78 -8.03
CA LYS A 26 23.65 4.59 -6.97
C LYS A 26 24.42 3.76 -5.97
N VAL A 27 23.90 2.60 -5.56
CA VAL A 27 24.61 1.69 -4.65
C VAL A 27 25.85 1.09 -5.30
N GLU A 28 25.76 0.67 -6.58
CA GLU A 28 26.90 0.15 -7.33
C GLU A 28 28.00 1.20 -7.49
N ASP A 29 27.65 2.44 -7.86
CA ASP A 29 28.61 3.53 -8.12
C ASP A 29 29.24 4.05 -6.81
N SER A 30 28.49 4.13 -5.71
CA SER A 30 28.99 4.68 -4.43
C SER A 30 29.53 3.64 -3.47
N TYR A 31 29.18 2.36 -3.69
CA TYR A 31 29.45 1.25 -2.76
C TYR A 31 28.95 1.55 -1.33
N ALA A 32 27.82 2.27 -1.24
CA ALA A 32 27.18 2.66 0.03
C ALA A 32 25.69 2.29 0.01
N PRO A 33 25.09 2.03 1.20
CA PRO A 33 23.66 1.74 1.30
C PRO A 33 22.80 2.89 0.76
N PHE A 34 21.68 2.55 0.14
CA PHE A 34 20.67 3.50 -0.32
C PHE A 34 19.31 3.14 0.29
N LEU A 35 18.73 4.07 1.02
CA LEU A 35 17.40 3.93 1.62
C LEU A 35 16.33 4.56 0.75
N THR A 36 15.33 3.76 0.35
CA THR A 36 14.21 4.25 -0.45
C THR A 36 13.27 5.14 0.37
N PRO A 37 12.45 6.00 -0.25
CA PRO A 37 11.25 6.52 0.39
C PRO A 37 10.27 5.37 0.73
N PHE A 38 9.14 5.68 1.38
CA PHE A 38 8.10 4.68 1.57
C PHE A 38 7.52 4.21 0.24
N ILE A 39 7.44 2.90 0.09
CA ILE A 39 6.89 2.21 -1.08
C ILE A 39 5.80 1.21 -0.65
N ASN A 40 4.88 0.90 -1.55
CA ASN A 40 3.80 -0.05 -1.30
C ASN A 40 4.26 -1.51 -1.52
N PRO A 41 3.49 -2.53 -1.09
CA PRO A 41 3.88 -3.94 -1.22
C PRO A 41 4.13 -4.42 -2.65
N HIS A 42 3.44 -3.85 -3.64
CA HIS A 42 3.68 -4.18 -5.04
C HIS A 42 5.05 -3.66 -5.48
N GLN A 43 5.36 -2.41 -5.15
CA GLN A 43 6.66 -1.79 -5.43
C GLN A 43 7.82 -2.49 -4.70
N GLU A 44 7.59 -2.91 -3.44
CA GLU A 44 8.57 -3.70 -2.69
C GLU A 44 8.91 -5.01 -3.41
N LYS A 45 7.89 -5.75 -3.86
CA LYS A 45 8.06 -6.98 -4.63
C LYS A 45 8.86 -6.73 -5.91
N LEU A 46 8.54 -5.68 -6.66
CA LEU A 46 9.26 -5.31 -7.88
C LEU A 46 10.73 -4.98 -7.58
N LEU A 47 10.99 -4.21 -6.54
CA LEU A 47 12.34 -3.80 -6.16
C LEU A 47 13.19 -4.99 -5.68
N LYS A 48 12.60 -5.93 -4.92
CA LYS A 48 13.27 -7.18 -4.52
C LYS A 48 13.66 -8.03 -5.73
N ILE A 49 12.80 -8.11 -6.75
CA ILE A 49 13.12 -8.83 -8.00
C ILE A 49 14.27 -8.13 -8.73
N LEU A 50 14.22 -6.79 -8.83
CA LEU A 50 15.29 -6.01 -9.46
C LEU A 50 16.62 -6.20 -8.72
N ALA A 51 16.65 -5.98 -7.39
CA ALA A 51 17.85 -6.13 -6.59
C ALA A 51 18.50 -7.51 -6.78
N LYS A 52 17.69 -8.58 -6.72
CA LYS A 52 18.15 -9.94 -6.99
C LYS A 52 18.73 -10.11 -8.39
N THR A 53 18.14 -9.48 -9.41
CA THR A 53 18.60 -9.58 -10.80
C THR A 53 19.98 -8.93 -11.01
N TYR A 54 20.25 -7.87 -10.24
CA TYR A 54 21.54 -7.15 -10.25
C TYR A 54 22.53 -7.65 -9.19
N GLY A 55 22.18 -8.71 -8.43
CA GLY A 55 23.07 -9.28 -7.41
C GLY A 55 23.24 -8.38 -6.19
N LEU A 56 22.33 -7.45 -5.96
CA LEU A 56 22.37 -6.51 -4.83
C LEU A 56 21.52 -7.02 -3.66
N ALA A 57 22.04 -6.90 -2.44
CA ALA A 57 21.30 -7.22 -1.24
C ALA A 57 20.25 -6.14 -0.95
N CYS A 58 19.11 -6.54 -0.40
CA CYS A 58 18.08 -5.62 0.07
C CYS A 58 17.33 -6.16 1.28
N SER A 59 16.94 -5.27 2.19
CA SER A 59 16.11 -5.55 3.35
C SER A 59 14.99 -4.52 3.45
N SER A 60 13.87 -4.93 4.02
CA SER A 60 12.67 -4.12 4.15
C SER A 60 12.41 -3.81 5.62
N SER A 61 11.99 -2.59 5.94
CA SER A 61 11.54 -2.24 7.30
C SER A 61 10.39 -3.14 7.79
N GLY A 62 9.61 -3.71 6.86
CA GLY A 62 8.55 -4.67 7.16
C GLY A 62 9.03 -6.01 7.71
N GLU A 63 10.32 -6.34 7.55
CA GLU A 63 10.95 -7.53 8.14
C GLU A 63 11.20 -7.36 9.65
N PHE A 64 11.30 -6.13 10.12
CA PHE A 64 11.49 -5.77 11.53
C PHE A 64 10.18 -5.38 12.22
N VAL A 65 9.36 -4.58 11.53
CA VAL A 65 8.09 -4.08 12.04
C VAL A 65 7.01 -4.24 10.98
N SER A 66 6.02 -5.08 11.25
CA SER A 66 4.92 -5.35 10.31
C SER A 66 4.22 -4.04 9.89
N SER A 67 4.25 -3.74 8.61
CA SER A 67 3.63 -2.56 8.00
C SER A 67 3.28 -2.81 6.54
N GLU A 68 2.30 -2.07 6.00
CA GLU A 68 1.92 -2.17 4.60
C GLU A 68 2.88 -1.35 3.72
N TYR A 69 3.14 -0.10 4.11
CA TYR A 69 4.11 0.74 3.42
C TYR A 69 5.45 0.65 4.14
N VAL A 70 6.47 0.32 3.38
CA VAL A 70 7.82 0.04 3.91
C VAL A 70 8.86 0.95 3.27
N ARG A 71 9.98 1.11 3.95
CA ARG A 71 11.22 1.59 3.33
C ARG A 71 12.11 0.39 3.05
N VAL A 72 12.78 0.38 1.92
CA VAL A 72 13.71 -0.69 1.54
C VAL A 72 15.11 -0.13 1.50
N LEU A 73 16.03 -0.83 2.14
CA LEU A 73 17.45 -0.56 2.09
C LEU A 73 18.07 -1.46 1.03
N LEU A 74 18.73 -0.87 0.04
CA LEU A 74 19.58 -1.53 -0.94
C LEU A 74 21.02 -1.35 -0.48
N TYR A 75 21.82 -2.42 -0.38
CA TYR A 75 23.14 -2.31 0.23
C TYR A 75 24.17 -3.31 -0.32
N PRO A 76 25.47 -2.97 -0.26
CA PRO A 76 26.55 -3.89 -0.58
C PRO A 76 26.70 -4.99 0.49
N ASP A 77 27.37 -6.05 0.14
CA ASP A 77 27.54 -7.28 0.93
C ASP A 77 28.18 -7.12 2.33
N TYR A 78 28.96 -6.05 2.53
CA TYR A 78 29.57 -5.75 3.82
C TYR A 78 28.60 -5.19 4.87
N PHE A 79 27.44 -4.67 4.42
CA PHE A 79 26.50 -3.96 5.29
C PHE A 79 25.52 -4.92 5.96
N GLN A 80 25.26 -4.73 7.24
CA GLN A 80 24.27 -5.48 8.00
C GLN A 80 23.18 -4.51 8.48
N PRO A 81 21.95 -4.57 7.92
CA PRO A 81 20.90 -3.62 8.25
C PRO A 81 20.32 -3.87 9.64
N GLU A 82 20.10 -2.77 10.36
CA GLU A 82 19.33 -2.71 11.60
C GLU A 82 18.07 -1.87 11.40
N PHE A 83 17.11 -1.97 12.32
CA PHE A 83 15.85 -1.21 12.16
C PHE A 83 16.06 0.32 12.15
N SER A 84 17.03 0.82 12.88
CA SER A 84 17.44 2.23 12.91
C SER A 84 17.83 2.79 11.54
N ASP A 85 18.38 1.93 10.66
CA ASP A 85 18.81 2.34 9.31
C ASP A 85 17.64 2.71 8.37
N PHE A 86 16.41 2.33 8.74
CA PHE A 86 15.24 2.69 7.95
C PHE A 86 14.71 4.10 8.25
N GLU A 87 15.25 4.81 9.23
CA GLU A 87 14.92 6.20 9.57
C GLU A 87 13.40 6.44 9.63
N ILE A 88 12.69 5.59 10.35
CA ILE A 88 11.23 5.68 10.55
C ILE A 88 10.97 6.11 11.99
N SER A 89 10.12 7.12 12.16
CA SER A 89 9.59 7.52 13.46
C SER A 89 8.11 7.15 13.55
N LEU A 90 7.70 6.59 14.68
CA LEU A 90 6.30 6.33 15.02
C LEU A 90 5.76 7.53 15.80
N GLN A 91 4.76 8.21 15.26
CA GLN A 91 4.14 9.36 15.89
C GLN A 91 2.72 9.05 16.31
N GLU A 92 2.41 9.25 17.58
CA GLU A 92 1.04 9.28 18.10
C GLU A 92 0.40 10.61 17.70
N ILE A 93 -0.80 10.58 17.14
CA ILE A 93 -1.62 11.75 16.87
C ILE A 93 -2.46 12.01 18.11
N VAL A 94 -2.00 12.92 18.96
CA VAL A 94 -2.67 13.27 20.22
C VAL A 94 -3.79 14.25 19.98
N TYR A 95 -5.00 13.92 20.46
CA TYR A 95 -6.21 14.75 20.36
C TYR A 95 -7.19 14.46 21.49
N SER A 96 -8.18 15.32 21.66
CA SER A 96 -9.27 15.06 22.60
C SER A 96 -10.31 14.12 21.97
N ASN A 97 -10.34 12.85 22.42
CA ASN A 97 -11.23 11.82 21.89
C ASN A 97 -12.63 11.75 22.52
N LYS A 98 -12.95 12.68 23.45
CA LYS A 98 -14.22 12.66 24.21
C LYS A 98 -15.48 12.74 23.35
N PHE A 99 -15.42 13.43 22.22
CA PHE A 99 -16.57 13.72 21.37
C PHE A 99 -16.35 13.45 19.87
N GLU A 100 -15.12 13.19 19.46
CA GLU A 100 -14.79 12.98 18.05
C GLU A 100 -13.73 11.88 17.90
N HIS A 101 -13.91 11.05 16.86
CA HIS A 101 -12.94 10.01 16.50
C HIS A 101 -12.25 10.34 15.19
N LEU A 102 -10.94 10.19 15.19
CA LEU A 102 -10.16 10.23 13.97
C LEU A 102 -10.35 8.91 13.20
N THR A 103 -10.40 9.02 11.90
CA THR A 103 -10.42 7.86 11.01
C THR A 103 -9.22 7.91 10.07
N HIS A 104 -8.76 6.75 9.61
CA HIS A 104 -7.71 6.66 8.61
C HIS A 104 -7.94 7.60 7.42
N ALA A 105 -9.17 7.66 6.91
CA ALA A 105 -9.53 8.50 5.77
C ALA A 105 -9.41 10.00 6.07
N LYS A 106 -9.81 10.44 7.28
CA LYS A 106 -9.67 11.85 7.70
C LYS A 106 -8.20 12.26 7.81
N ILE A 107 -7.36 11.40 8.43
CA ILE A 107 -5.92 11.65 8.59
C ILE A 107 -5.25 11.69 7.22
N LEU A 108 -5.44 10.65 6.40
CA LEU A 108 -4.85 10.55 5.06
C LEU A 108 -5.27 11.74 4.18
N GLY A 109 -6.56 12.09 4.20
CA GLY A 109 -7.08 13.23 3.44
C GLY A 109 -6.47 14.56 3.86
N THR A 110 -6.26 14.78 5.16
CA THR A 110 -5.59 15.99 5.66
C THR A 110 -4.13 16.02 5.20
N VAL A 111 -3.38 14.94 5.41
CA VAL A 111 -1.95 14.89 5.07
C VAL A 111 -1.72 15.11 3.57
N ILE A 112 -2.47 14.41 2.71
CA ILE A 112 -2.26 14.49 1.26
C ILE A 112 -2.90 15.74 0.65
N ASN A 113 -4.20 16.00 0.93
CA ASN A 113 -4.94 16.99 0.17
C ASN A 113 -4.87 18.39 0.77
N GLN A 114 -4.73 18.52 2.09
CA GLN A 114 -4.67 19.83 2.74
C GLN A 114 -3.23 20.31 2.93
N LEU A 115 -2.31 19.41 3.33
CA LEU A 115 -0.91 19.75 3.53
C LEU A 115 -0.04 19.54 2.29
N GLY A 116 -0.55 18.85 1.26
CA GLY A 116 0.20 18.55 0.05
C GLY A 116 1.39 17.60 0.26
N ILE A 117 1.39 16.86 1.38
CA ILE A 117 2.49 15.95 1.69
C ILE A 117 2.41 14.70 0.82
N GLU A 118 3.47 14.39 0.10
CA GLU A 118 3.51 13.25 -0.79
C GLU A 118 3.45 11.92 -0.03
N ARG A 119 2.71 10.94 -0.58
CA ARG A 119 2.52 9.61 0.02
C ARG A 119 3.83 8.88 0.35
N LYS A 120 4.90 9.14 -0.41
CA LYS A 120 6.22 8.55 -0.22
C LYS A 120 6.97 9.01 1.04
N LEU A 121 6.49 10.05 1.74
CA LEU A 121 7.12 10.61 2.93
C LEU A 121 6.62 10.00 4.24
N PHE A 122 5.57 9.18 4.20
CA PHE A 122 5.02 8.52 5.37
C PHE A 122 4.54 7.10 5.06
N GLY A 123 4.59 6.25 6.07
CA GLY A 123 4.16 4.85 6.04
C GLY A 123 2.69 4.67 6.41
N ASP A 124 2.43 3.70 7.27
CA ASP A 124 1.08 3.37 7.69
C ASP A 124 0.49 4.43 8.62
N ILE A 125 -0.80 4.66 8.44
CA ILE A 125 -1.67 5.34 9.40
C ILE A 125 -2.45 4.25 10.12
N LEU A 126 -2.26 4.16 11.43
CA LEU A 126 -2.87 3.15 12.28
C LEU A 126 -3.91 3.83 13.17
N VAL A 127 -5.11 3.28 13.22
CA VAL A 127 -6.21 3.83 14.02
C VAL A 127 -6.94 2.68 14.68
N ASP A 128 -7.11 2.75 15.98
CA ASP A 128 -8.00 1.90 16.76
C ASP A 128 -9.18 2.74 17.34
N GLU A 129 -9.85 2.24 18.36
CA GLU A 129 -11.00 2.91 18.95
C GLU A 129 -10.60 4.19 19.73
N GLU A 130 -9.38 4.26 20.27
CA GLU A 130 -8.93 5.31 21.18
C GLU A 130 -7.76 6.12 20.65
N ARG A 131 -6.94 5.51 19.78
CA ARG A 131 -5.63 6.03 19.39
C ARG A 131 -5.50 6.15 17.88
N ALA A 132 -4.63 7.05 17.46
CA ALA A 132 -4.22 7.17 16.08
C ALA A 132 -2.71 7.40 15.98
N GLN A 133 -2.05 6.69 15.08
CA GLN A 133 -0.61 6.75 14.87
C GLN A 133 -0.28 6.90 13.38
N ILE A 134 0.87 7.48 13.08
CA ILE A 134 1.41 7.61 11.75
C ILE A 134 2.92 7.33 11.76
N MET A 135 3.38 6.52 10.80
CA MET A 135 4.81 6.30 10.58
C MET A 135 5.34 7.37 9.63
N ILE A 136 6.39 8.06 10.01
CA ILE A 136 6.94 9.19 9.26
C ILE A 136 8.42 8.93 8.95
N ASN A 137 8.86 9.33 7.76
CA ASN A 137 10.29 9.42 7.47
C ASN A 137 10.91 10.50 8.38
N GLN A 138 11.88 10.13 9.21
CA GLN A 138 12.51 11.00 10.22
C GLN A 138 13.02 12.31 9.63
N GLN A 139 13.53 12.30 8.40
CA GLN A 139 14.02 13.51 7.73
C GLN A 139 12.93 14.58 7.53
N PHE A 140 11.65 14.17 7.51
CA PHE A 140 10.50 15.05 7.30
C PHE A 140 9.66 15.27 8.55
N LEU A 141 10.11 14.81 9.71
CA LEU A 141 9.34 14.88 10.96
C LEU A 141 8.90 16.31 11.29
N LEU A 142 9.80 17.30 11.17
CA LEU A 142 9.47 18.70 11.40
C LEU A 142 8.37 19.23 10.47
N LEU A 143 8.38 18.83 9.20
CA LEU A 143 7.33 19.18 8.24
C LEU A 143 5.96 18.71 8.72
N PHE A 144 5.88 17.50 9.27
CA PHE A 144 4.63 16.98 9.81
C PHE A 144 4.24 17.66 11.11
N GLN A 145 5.20 17.87 12.03
CA GLN A 145 4.94 18.54 13.31
C GLN A 145 4.47 19.98 13.12
N ASP A 146 5.00 20.72 12.17
CA ASP A 146 4.61 22.09 11.89
C ASP A 146 3.31 22.18 11.08
N GLY A 147 3.10 21.25 10.14
CA GLY A 147 1.96 21.25 9.25
C GLY A 147 0.69 20.64 9.85
N LEU A 148 0.81 19.55 10.62
CA LEU A 148 -0.32 18.79 11.11
C LEU A 148 -0.79 19.30 12.48
N LYS A 149 -1.41 20.49 12.51
CA LYS A 149 -1.97 21.09 13.73
C LYS A 149 -3.46 20.80 13.95
N LYS A 150 -4.15 20.34 12.90
CA LYS A 150 -5.57 19.97 12.96
C LYS A 150 -5.92 18.94 11.91
N ILE A 151 -6.88 18.08 12.21
CA ILE A 151 -7.48 17.13 11.26
C ILE A 151 -8.98 17.44 11.19
N GLY A 152 -9.41 18.01 10.06
CA GLY A 152 -10.74 18.61 9.97
C GLY A 152 -10.86 19.78 10.95
N ARG A 153 -11.71 19.64 11.98
CA ARG A 153 -11.89 20.65 13.05
C ARG A 153 -11.16 20.30 14.35
N ILE A 154 -10.58 19.11 14.44
CA ILE A 154 -9.96 18.56 15.65
C ILE A 154 -8.51 19.07 15.73
N PRO A 155 -8.14 19.84 16.76
CA PRO A 155 -6.74 20.16 17.03
C PRO A 155 -5.97 18.89 17.35
N VAL A 156 -4.75 18.77 16.82
CA VAL A 156 -3.88 17.61 17.06
C VAL A 156 -2.45 18.07 17.30
N SER A 157 -1.68 17.20 17.98
CA SER A 157 -0.22 17.27 18.05
C SER A 157 0.39 15.92 17.77
N LEU A 158 1.66 15.88 17.42
CA LEU A 158 2.42 14.66 17.21
C LEU A 158 3.37 14.43 18.38
N GLU A 159 3.35 13.23 18.94
CA GLU A 159 4.27 12.77 19.98
C GLU A 159 4.95 11.50 19.54
N GLU A 160 6.27 11.43 19.67
CA GLU A 160 7.01 10.21 19.33
C GLU A 160 6.71 9.09 20.31
N ARG A 161 6.57 7.87 19.78
CA ARG A 161 6.37 6.64 20.55
C ARG A 161 7.37 5.55 20.13
N PRO A 162 7.78 4.70 21.04
CA PRO A 162 8.56 3.51 20.68
C PRO A 162 7.69 2.54 19.87
N PHE A 163 8.30 1.78 18.97
CA PHE A 163 7.60 0.81 18.13
C PHE A 163 6.94 -0.34 18.92
N THR A 164 7.34 -0.56 20.16
CA THR A 164 6.66 -1.47 21.10
C THR A 164 5.22 -1.04 21.43
N GLU A 165 4.90 0.25 21.24
CA GLU A 165 3.56 0.82 21.45
C GLU A 165 2.77 0.97 20.14
N LYS A 166 3.29 0.42 19.03
CA LYS A 166 2.60 0.45 17.75
C LYS A 166 1.24 -0.23 17.84
N ILE A 167 0.20 0.44 17.33
CA ILE A 167 -1.13 -0.15 17.21
C ILE A 167 -1.07 -1.34 16.27
N ASP A 168 -1.46 -2.51 16.77
CA ASP A 168 -1.61 -3.70 15.95
C ASP A 168 -2.94 -3.65 15.19
N LYS A 169 -2.82 -3.58 13.88
CA LYS A 169 -3.98 -3.56 12.99
C LYS A 169 -4.57 -4.97 12.87
N LEU A 170 -5.54 -5.28 13.68
CA LEU A 170 -6.35 -6.49 13.54
C LEU A 170 -7.28 -6.32 12.32
N GLU A 171 -6.75 -6.58 11.13
CA GLU A 171 -7.59 -6.61 9.94
C GLU A 171 -8.45 -7.88 9.93
N GLN A 172 -9.76 -7.70 10.11
CA GLN A 172 -10.71 -8.80 10.00
C GLN A 172 -11.07 -9.02 8.54
N TYR A 173 -10.47 -10.04 7.96
CA TYR A 173 -10.81 -10.48 6.63
C TYR A 173 -11.97 -11.48 6.66
N ARG A 174 -12.86 -11.37 5.67
CA ARG A 174 -13.89 -12.35 5.40
C ARG A 174 -13.60 -13.04 4.08
N GLU A 175 -13.54 -14.36 4.10
CA GLU A 175 -13.45 -15.14 2.87
C GLU A 175 -14.84 -15.43 2.30
N LEU A 176 -14.96 -15.30 0.99
CA LEU A 176 -16.18 -15.54 0.23
C LEU A 176 -15.88 -16.49 -0.92
N ASP A 177 -16.62 -17.59 -0.98
CA ASP A 177 -16.63 -18.46 -2.16
C ASP A 177 -17.74 -18.02 -3.12
N LEU A 178 -17.38 -17.73 -4.36
CA LEU A 178 -18.27 -17.17 -5.36
C LEU A 178 -18.13 -17.92 -6.71
N CYS A 179 -19.21 -17.82 -7.52
CA CYS A 179 -19.19 -18.26 -8.91
C CYS A 179 -19.37 -17.07 -9.83
N VAL A 180 -18.35 -16.74 -10.63
CA VAL A 180 -18.36 -15.60 -11.55
C VAL A 180 -18.25 -16.08 -13.00
N SER A 181 -18.75 -15.29 -13.95
CA SER A 181 -18.68 -15.64 -15.38
C SER A 181 -17.28 -15.47 -15.97
N SER A 182 -16.47 -14.58 -15.40
CA SER A 182 -15.10 -14.31 -15.85
C SER A 182 -14.33 -13.57 -14.75
N PHE A 183 -12.99 -13.41 -14.95
CA PHE A 183 -12.12 -12.61 -14.08
C PHE A 183 -12.10 -11.11 -14.45
N ARG A 184 -13.05 -10.64 -15.23
CA ARG A 184 -13.16 -9.21 -15.52
C ARG A 184 -13.44 -8.42 -14.24
N LEU A 185 -12.84 -7.26 -14.13
CA LEU A 185 -12.95 -6.40 -12.95
C LEU A 185 -14.40 -6.00 -12.65
N ASP A 186 -15.18 -5.62 -13.67
CA ASP A 186 -16.60 -5.26 -13.53
C ASP A 186 -17.45 -6.43 -13.00
N VAL A 187 -17.14 -7.67 -13.43
CA VAL A 187 -17.81 -8.88 -12.98
C VAL A 187 -17.47 -9.19 -11.53
N LEU A 188 -16.19 -9.11 -11.17
CA LEU A 188 -15.75 -9.36 -9.79
C LEU A 188 -16.36 -8.35 -8.82
N LEU A 189 -16.27 -7.05 -9.13
CA LEU A 189 -16.83 -5.99 -8.29
C LEU A 189 -18.34 -6.15 -8.10
N SER A 190 -19.09 -6.43 -9.18
CA SER A 190 -20.54 -6.59 -9.09
C SER A 190 -20.93 -7.76 -8.17
N ASN A 191 -20.23 -8.90 -8.26
CA ASN A 191 -20.54 -10.08 -7.46
C ASN A 191 -20.10 -9.93 -6.00
N VAL A 192 -18.88 -9.41 -5.75
CA VAL A 192 -18.33 -9.29 -4.39
C VAL A 192 -19.02 -8.19 -3.59
N LEU A 193 -19.25 -7.04 -4.22
CA LEU A 193 -19.87 -5.88 -3.56
C LEU A 193 -21.41 -5.87 -3.64
N LYS A 194 -22.01 -6.88 -4.29
CA LYS A 194 -23.46 -6.98 -4.53
C LYS A 194 -24.02 -5.74 -5.24
N LEU A 195 -23.32 -5.28 -6.26
CA LEU A 195 -23.70 -4.15 -7.11
C LEU A 195 -24.22 -4.64 -8.46
N SER A 196 -25.00 -3.80 -9.15
CA SER A 196 -25.24 -4.01 -10.58
C SER A 196 -23.95 -3.81 -11.39
N ARG A 197 -23.85 -4.43 -12.57
CA ARG A 197 -22.69 -4.21 -13.47
C ARG A 197 -22.52 -2.75 -13.84
N ASN A 198 -23.62 -2.02 -14.02
CA ASN A 198 -23.57 -0.59 -14.31
C ASN A 198 -22.96 0.21 -13.15
N GLN A 199 -23.33 -0.09 -11.91
CA GLN A 199 -22.73 0.52 -10.72
C GLN A 199 -21.23 0.19 -10.60
N ALA A 200 -20.83 -1.05 -10.87
CA ALA A 200 -19.43 -1.45 -10.88
C ALA A 200 -18.63 -0.67 -11.95
N ASN A 201 -19.17 -0.54 -13.16
CA ASN A 201 -18.56 0.26 -14.21
C ASN A 201 -18.43 1.73 -13.82
N GLN A 202 -19.46 2.33 -13.21
CA GLN A 202 -19.39 3.70 -12.71
C GLN A 202 -18.29 3.94 -11.67
N LEU A 203 -17.99 2.94 -10.84
CA LEU A 203 -16.84 3.05 -9.89
C LEU A 203 -15.51 3.08 -10.63
N ILE A 204 -15.37 2.27 -11.68
CA ILE A 204 -14.16 2.20 -12.51
C ILE A 204 -13.99 3.50 -13.30
N ASP A 205 -15.04 3.96 -14.01
CA ASP A 205 -15.05 5.19 -14.81
C ASP A 205 -14.72 6.44 -13.96
N LYS A 206 -15.20 6.46 -12.72
CA LYS A 206 -14.90 7.54 -11.75
C LYS A 206 -13.50 7.41 -11.11
N LYS A 207 -12.68 6.46 -11.55
CA LYS A 207 -11.33 6.22 -11.03
C LYS A 207 -11.33 5.98 -9.51
N LEU A 208 -12.31 5.23 -9.01
CA LEU A 208 -12.43 4.87 -7.59
C LEU A 208 -11.91 3.45 -7.32
N VAL A 209 -11.34 2.78 -8.32
CA VAL A 209 -10.85 1.41 -8.25
C VAL A 209 -9.37 1.37 -8.60
N GLN A 210 -8.60 0.68 -7.77
CA GLN A 210 -7.20 0.38 -8.00
C GLN A 210 -6.98 -1.14 -7.98
N VAL A 211 -6.09 -1.62 -8.83
CA VAL A 211 -5.57 -2.99 -8.79
C VAL A 211 -4.08 -2.90 -8.56
N ASN A 212 -3.58 -3.58 -7.52
CA ASN A 212 -2.18 -3.54 -7.11
C ASN A 212 -1.62 -2.11 -6.99
N TYR A 213 -2.41 -1.20 -6.38
CA TYR A 213 -2.10 0.23 -6.20
C TYR A 213 -2.09 1.08 -7.47
N HIS A 214 -2.36 0.50 -8.65
CA HIS A 214 -2.52 1.24 -9.91
C HIS A 214 -3.99 1.54 -10.17
N MET A 215 -4.28 2.77 -10.58
CA MET A 215 -5.62 3.16 -10.99
C MET A 215 -6.01 2.43 -12.28
N VAL A 216 -7.17 1.78 -12.27
CA VAL A 216 -7.71 1.09 -13.45
C VAL A 216 -8.93 1.83 -13.96
N ASP A 217 -8.96 2.12 -15.25
CA ASP A 217 -10.06 2.79 -15.95
C ASP A 217 -10.76 1.90 -17.01
N LYS A 218 -10.32 0.63 -17.12
CA LYS A 218 -10.89 -0.36 -18.04
C LYS A 218 -11.73 -1.38 -17.27
N SER A 219 -13.01 -1.43 -17.56
CA SER A 219 -13.96 -2.35 -16.92
C SER A 219 -13.71 -3.82 -17.26
N ASP A 220 -13.09 -4.07 -18.41
CA ASP A 220 -12.72 -5.40 -18.90
C ASP A 220 -11.32 -5.85 -18.46
N TYR A 221 -10.66 -5.06 -17.61
CA TYR A 221 -9.39 -5.46 -16.99
C TYR A 221 -9.52 -6.87 -16.40
N THR A 222 -8.59 -7.76 -16.75
CA THR A 222 -8.59 -9.14 -16.28
C THR A 222 -7.78 -9.25 -14.99
N VAL A 223 -8.46 -9.55 -13.89
CA VAL A 223 -7.85 -9.74 -12.58
C VAL A 223 -7.20 -11.12 -12.49
N GLN A 224 -6.04 -11.18 -11.83
CA GLN A 224 -5.28 -12.43 -11.61
C GLN A 224 -5.38 -12.87 -10.14
N VAL A 225 -5.10 -14.16 -9.90
CA VAL A 225 -4.97 -14.69 -8.53
C VAL A 225 -3.80 -13.99 -7.84
N GLY A 226 -4.05 -13.49 -6.63
CA GLY A 226 -3.12 -12.70 -5.83
C GLY A 226 -3.32 -11.19 -5.95
N ASP A 227 -4.05 -10.70 -6.97
CA ASP A 227 -4.32 -9.27 -7.12
C ASP A 227 -5.11 -8.69 -5.95
N LEU A 228 -4.67 -7.53 -5.50
CA LEU A 228 -5.34 -6.70 -4.51
C LEU A 228 -6.13 -5.60 -5.22
N ILE A 229 -7.44 -5.62 -5.05
CA ILE A 229 -8.35 -4.60 -5.61
C ILE A 229 -8.82 -3.71 -4.46
N SER A 230 -8.56 -2.41 -4.56
CA SER A 230 -9.01 -1.41 -3.59
C SER A 230 -10.14 -0.59 -4.21
N VAL A 231 -11.27 -0.50 -3.51
CA VAL A 231 -12.46 0.24 -3.98
C VAL A 231 -12.79 1.32 -2.96
N ARG A 232 -12.67 2.57 -3.37
CA ARG A 232 -12.92 3.73 -2.49
C ARG A 232 -14.32 3.65 -1.88
N LYS A 233 -14.44 3.79 -0.57
CA LYS A 233 -15.65 3.68 0.27
C LYS A 233 -16.20 2.25 0.46
N PHE A 234 -15.69 1.24 -0.23
CA PHE A 234 -16.14 -0.13 -0.05
C PHE A 234 -15.12 -1.00 0.70
N GLY A 235 -13.83 -0.73 0.52
CA GLY A 235 -12.75 -1.49 1.15
C GLY A 235 -11.83 -2.15 0.13
N ARG A 236 -11.25 -3.27 0.52
CA ARG A 236 -10.27 -4.01 -0.28
C ARG A 236 -10.72 -5.46 -0.46
N LEU A 237 -10.42 -6.02 -1.61
CA LEU A 237 -10.65 -7.42 -1.90
C LEU A 237 -9.43 -8.02 -2.59
N ARG A 238 -9.14 -9.28 -2.29
CA ARG A 238 -8.04 -10.02 -2.93
C ARG A 238 -8.59 -11.32 -3.52
N LEU A 239 -8.26 -11.59 -4.78
CA LEU A 239 -8.56 -12.87 -5.40
C LEU A 239 -7.56 -13.91 -4.89
N LEU A 240 -7.98 -14.79 -3.98
CA LEU A 240 -7.08 -15.76 -3.35
C LEU A 240 -6.83 -16.97 -4.24
N GLN A 241 -7.90 -17.50 -4.86
CA GLN A 241 -7.82 -18.78 -5.55
C GLN A 241 -8.84 -18.89 -6.70
N ASP A 242 -8.41 -19.52 -7.80
CA ASP A 242 -9.28 -20.12 -8.82
C ASP A 242 -9.46 -21.62 -8.49
N LYS A 243 -10.68 -22.01 -8.12
CA LYS A 243 -11.05 -23.40 -7.80
C LYS A 243 -11.57 -24.17 -9.03
N GLY A 244 -11.36 -23.65 -10.25
CA GLY A 244 -11.81 -24.24 -11.49
C GLY A 244 -13.21 -23.80 -11.91
N GLN A 245 -13.90 -24.64 -12.68
CA GLN A 245 -15.18 -24.30 -13.29
C GLN A 245 -16.35 -25.15 -12.78
N THR A 246 -17.54 -24.56 -12.83
CA THR A 246 -18.80 -25.27 -12.65
C THR A 246 -19.19 -26.01 -13.92
N LYS A 247 -20.18 -26.95 -13.85
CA LYS A 247 -20.80 -27.58 -15.02
C LYS A 247 -21.41 -26.57 -16.02
N LYS A 248 -21.67 -25.31 -15.58
CA LYS A 248 -22.19 -24.20 -16.41
C LYS A 248 -21.08 -23.21 -16.79
N GLU A 249 -19.84 -23.65 -16.84
CA GLU A 249 -18.63 -22.88 -17.25
C GLU A 249 -18.33 -21.63 -16.42
N LYS A 250 -19.00 -21.45 -15.26
CA LYS A 250 -18.66 -20.37 -14.35
C LYS A 250 -17.40 -20.67 -13.55
N LYS A 251 -16.54 -19.69 -13.33
CA LYS A 251 -15.35 -19.79 -12.48
C LYS A 251 -15.75 -19.84 -11.01
N LYS A 252 -15.27 -20.84 -10.29
CA LYS A 252 -15.35 -20.93 -8.82
C LYS A 252 -14.14 -20.25 -8.23
N ILE A 253 -14.33 -19.24 -7.40
CA ILE A 253 -13.25 -18.44 -6.83
C ILE A 253 -13.41 -18.27 -5.32
N THR A 254 -12.28 -18.10 -4.63
CA THR A 254 -12.25 -17.57 -3.26
C THR A 254 -11.70 -16.15 -3.27
N VAL A 255 -12.42 -15.24 -2.65
CA VAL A 255 -12.04 -13.84 -2.48
C VAL A 255 -11.96 -13.53 -0.99
N GLN A 256 -10.87 -12.89 -0.59
CA GLN A 256 -10.72 -12.28 0.74
C GLN A 256 -11.23 -10.84 0.67
N LEU A 257 -12.08 -10.46 1.61
CA LEU A 257 -12.70 -9.14 1.65
C LEU A 257 -12.44 -8.45 2.98
N LEU A 258 -11.95 -7.22 2.92
CA LEU A 258 -11.85 -6.27 4.02
C LEU A 258 -12.75 -5.08 3.70
N LEU A 259 -13.91 -5.01 4.34
CA LEU A 259 -14.83 -3.89 4.15
C LEU A 259 -14.31 -2.64 4.88
N SER A 260 -14.43 -1.50 4.24
CA SER A 260 -14.29 -0.20 4.90
C SER A 260 -15.45 -0.02 5.88
N LYS A 261 -15.15 0.17 7.16
CA LYS A 261 -16.15 0.57 8.17
C LYS A 261 -16.58 2.02 7.94
#